data_ed44a6e5cc7d5f79ab2a9c84564276aa
#
_entry.id   ed44a6e5cc7d5f79ab2a9c84564276aa
#
_cell.length_a   1.000
_cell.length_b   1.000
_cell.length_c   1.000
_cell.angle_alpha   90.00
_cell.angle_beta   90.00
_cell.angle_gamma   90.00
#
_symmetry.space_group_name_H-M   'P 1'
#
loop_
_entity.id
_entity.type
_entity.pdbx_description
1 polymer ?
#
loop_
_entity_poly.entity_id
_entity_poly.type
_entity_poly.pdbx_seq_one_letter_code
_entity_poly.pdbx_strand_id
1 'polypeptide(L)'
;MTALTALLATRLRRASAPSSSSRAAPLDLAALVGAAGWARLPAAVQRRFGCAHGDTTYIGHLELGCSRIGALYALATRLFGGPLTRIQASGVTTTVRVSDDGRGGVVWERGFHRNAMLGANHVRTVRSTKQLDADGRLFERTDGGLSMALDVFEERGSLVFQSRGFSLVWGRLRLPVPALLTPGTCRVMHTDLGGGFFRFTLSMVHPLWGRTFHQSGVFADPHTEL
;
A
#
# COMPACT_ATOMS: atom_id res chain seq x y z
N MET A 1 63.96 -24.18 22.15
CA MET A 1 63.16 -23.52 21.07
C MET A 1 61.98 -24.40 20.71
N THR A 2 60.98 -24.57 21.56
CA THR A 2 59.79 -25.40 21.28
C THR A 2 58.63 -25.12 22.27
N ALA A 3 58.23 -23.88 22.47
CA ALA A 3 57.09 -23.59 23.31
C ALA A 3 56.25 -22.36 22.84
N LEU A 4 56.64 -21.72 21.71
CA LEU A 4 56.00 -20.49 21.24
C LEU A 4 55.08 -20.67 20.05
N THR A 5 55.01 -21.85 19.43
CA THR A 5 54.28 -22.12 18.19
C THR A 5 52.89 -22.74 18.44
N ALA A 6 52.59 -23.14 19.67
CA ALA A 6 51.32 -23.82 20.00
C ALA A 6 50.20 -22.85 20.50
N LEU A 7 50.49 -21.57 20.73
CA LEU A 7 49.52 -20.60 21.29
C LEU A 7 48.84 -19.70 20.23
N LEU A 8 49.25 -19.81 18.96
CA LEU A 8 48.64 -19.02 17.85
C LEU A 8 47.60 -19.78 17.04
N ALA A 9 47.46 -21.09 17.26
CA ALA A 9 46.53 -21.91 16.48
C ALA A 9 45.12 -22.04 17.09
N THR A 10 44.84 -21.48 18.28
CA THR A 10 43.55 -21.70 18.99
C THR A 10 42.61 -20.48 18.97
N ARG A 11 42.96 -19.40 18.27
CA ARG A 11 42.12 -18.19 18.20
C ARG A 11 41.46 -17.90 16.84
N LEU A 12 41.47 -18.85 15.91
CA LEU A 12 40.84 -18.74 14.58
C LEU A 12 39.71 -19.76 14.40
N ARG A 13 38.89 -19.95 15.44
CA ARG A 13 37.64 -20.67 15.32
C ARG A 13 36.53 -19.93 16.05
N ARG A 14 35.86 -19.07 15.35
CA ARG A 14 34.44 -18.73 15.38
C ARG A 14 34.20 -17.45 14.60
N ALA A 15 34.35 -17.52 13.29
CA ALA A 15 33.51 -16.73 12.43
C ALA A 15 32.11 -17.35 12.57
N SER A 16 31.28 -16.74 13.38
CA SER A 16 29.88 -17.09 13.51
C SER A 16 29.25 -17.05 12.11
N ALA A 17 28.57 -18.13 11.77
CA ALA A 17 27.73 -18.19 10.59
C ALA A 17 26.83 -16.94 10.54
N PRO A 18 26.50 -16.40 9.35
CA PRO A 18 25.59 -15.29 9.26
C PRO A 18 24.27 -15.73 9.89
N SER A 19 23.86 -15.01 10.94
CA SER A 19 22.57 -15.16 11.56
C SER A 19 21.51 -15.17 10.46
N SER A 20 20.70 -16.23 10.43
CA SER A 20 19.48 -16.32 9.63
C SER A 20 18.81 -14.95 9.65
N SER A 21 18.67 -14.31 8.50
CA SER A 21 17.93 -13.09 8.35
C SER A 21 16.54 -13.36 8.91
N SER A 22 16.22 -12.80 10.06
CA SER A 22 14.91 -12.85 10.68
C SER A 22 13.94 -12.33 9.64
N ARG A 23 13.18 -13.22 8.99
CA ARG A 23 12.10 -12.86 8.08
C ARG A 23 11.13 -12.04 8.93
N ALA A 24 10.90 -10.79 8.56
CA ALA A 24 9.94 -9.96 9.26
C ALA A 24 8.58 -10.69 9.27
N ALA A 25 7.87 -10.59 10.39
CA ALA A 25 6.54 -11.19 10.47
C ALA A 25 5.65 -10.64 9.35
N PRO A 26 4.85 -11.49 8.69
CA PRO A 26 3.95 -11.04 7.64
C PRO A 26 2.96 -10.02 8.17
N LEU A 27 2.56 -9.08 7.33
CA LEU A 27 1.56 -8.07 7.66
C LEU A 27 0.23 -8.74 8.02
N ASP A 28 -0.17 -8.62 9.28
CA ASP A 28 -1.42 -9.13 9.82
C ASP A 28 -2.40 -7.97 10.06
N LEU A 29 -3.31 -7.76 9.10
CA LEU A 29 -4.33 -6.72 9.18
C LEU A 29 -5.40 -7.06 10.22
N ALA A 30 -5.66 -8.35 10.50
CA ALA A 30 -6.62 -8.76 11.51
C ALA A 30 -6.14 -8.34 12.91
N ALA A 31 -4.84 -8.51 13.20
CA ALA A 31 -4.25 -8.04 14.45
C ALA A 31 -4.32 -6.52 14.58
N LEU A 32 -4.08 -5.77 13.51
CA LEU A 32 -4.13 -4.30 13.52
C LEU A 32 -5.54 -3.75 13.70
N VAL A 33 -6.56 -4.35 13.07
CA VAL A 33 -7.97 -3.98 13.23
C VAL A 33 -8.51 -4.37 14.59
N GLY A 34 -7.94 -5.42 15.19
CA GLY A 34 -8.38 -6.03 16.43
C GLY A 34 -9.56 -7.00 16.24
N ALA A 35 -9.66 -8.00 17.12
CA ALA A 35 -10.59 -9.11 16.99
C ALA A 35 -12.06 -8.67 16.82
N ALA A 36 -12.52 -7.70 17.61
CA ALA A 36 -13.89 -7.21 17.55
C ALA A 36 -14.21 -6.48 16.24
N GLY A 37 -13.29 -5.65 15.73
CA GLY A 37 -13.44 -4.98 14.44
C GLY A 37 -13.39 -5.97 13.29
N TRP A 38 -12.45 -6.91 13.33
CA TRP A 38 -12.29 -7.93 12.31
C TRP A 38 -13.52 -8.83 12.17
N ALA A 39 -14.12 -9.24 13.29
CA ALA A 39 -15.31 -10.07 13.29
C ALA A 39 -16.55 -9.39 12.67
N ARG A 40 -16.60 -8.04 12.63
CA ARG A 40 -17.70 -7.29 11.99
C ARG A 40 -17.54 -7.14 10.47
N LEU A 41 -16.36 -7.44 9.93
CA LEU A 41 -16.12 -7.38 8.48
C LEU A 41 -16.82 -8.58 7.80
N PRO A 42 -17.41 -8.39 6.61
CA PRO A 42 -17.91 -9.48 5.79
C PRO A 42 -16.82 -10.52 5.51
N ALA A 43 -17.21 -11.80 5.40
CA ALA A 43 -16.28 -12.90 5.16
C ALA A 43 -15.43 -12.69 3.88
N ALA A 44 -15.99 -12.07 2.84
CA ALA A 44 -15.26 -11.74 1.62
C ALA A 44 -14.12 -10.73 1.87
N VAL A 45 -14.34 -9.72 2.73
CA VAL A 45 -13.29 -8.77 3.14
C VAL A 45 -12.24 -9.48 3.98
N GLN A 46 -12.65 -10.33 4.94
CA GLN A 46 -11.71 -11.10 5.75
C GLN A 46 -10.82 -12.01 4.90
N ARG A 47 -11.37 -12.71 3.90
CA ARG A 47 -10.58 -13.54 2.96
C ARG A 47 -9.60 -12.71 2.16
N ARG A 48 -10.03 -11.56 1.61
CA ARG A 48 -9.21 -10.67 0.76
C ARG A 48 -8.05 -10.05 1.50
N PHE A 49 -8.21 -9.78 2.79
CA PHE A 49 -7.22 -9.09 3.62
C PHE A 49 -6.61 -9.97 4.72
N GLY A 50 -6.96 -11.25 4.78
CA GLY A 50 -6.36 -12.22 5.70
C GLY A 50 -4.91 -12.55 5.35
N CYS A 51 -4.27 -13.37 6.18
CA CYS A 51 -2.81 -13.59 6.20
C CYS A 51 -2.19 -14.24 4.96
N ALA A 52 -2.95 -14.75 4.01
CA ALA A 52 -2.42 -15.37 2.80
C ALA A 52 -2.56 -14.42 1.61
N HIS A 53 -1.66 -13.44 1.51
CA HIS A 53 -1.56 -12.60 0.32
C HIS A 53 -0.88 -13.38 -0.81
N GLY A 54 -1.60 -14.31 -1.41
CA GLY A 54 -1.22 -14.92 -2.68
C GLY A 54 -1.18 -13.85 -3.78
N ASP A 55 -0.42 -14.12 -4.85
CA ASP A 55 -0.43 -13.24 -6.03
C ASP A 55 -1.82 -13.22 -6.65
N THR A 56 -2.56 -12.14 -6.41
CA THR A 56 -3.96 -11.98 -6.84
C THR A 56 -4.10 -10.73 -7.66
N THR A 57 -4.81 -10.84 -8.79
CA THR A 57 -5.12 -9.70 -9.66
C THR A 57 -6.62 -9.46 -9.68
N TYR A 58 -7.01 -8.26 -9.32
CA TYR A 58 -8.38 -7.76 -9.40
C TYR A 58 -8.54 -6.90 -10.63
N ILE A 59 -9.67 -7.03 -11.32
CA ILE A 59 -10.01 -6.25 -12.51
C ILE A 59 -11.30 -5.49 -12.22
N GLY A 60 -11.31 -4.21 -12.58
CA GLY A 60 -12.47 -3.35 -12.36
C GLY A 60 -12.42 -2.06 -13.16
N HIS A 61 -13.39 -1.20 -12.91
CA HIS A 61 -13.50 0.10 -13.55
C HIS A 61 -13.52 1.20 -12.51
N LEU A 62 -12.67 2.22 -12.69
CA LEU A 62 -12.53 3.35 -11.78
C LEU A 62 -13.09 4.64 -12.38
N GLU A 63 -13.73 5.39 -11.52
CA GLU A 63 -13.97 6.83 -11.69
C GLU A 63 -12.83 7.58 -11.01
N LEU A 64 -12.21 8.49 -11.72
CA LEU A 64 -11.07 9.28 -11.28
C LEU A 64 -11.46 10.75 -11.24
N GLY A 65 -11.31 11.38 -10.08
CA GLY A 65 -11.55 12.80 -9.88
C GLY A 65 -10.37 13.50 -9.23
N CYS A 66 -10.07 14.70 -9.70
CA CYS A 66 -8.97 15.51 -9.20
C CYS A 66 -9.38 16.99 -9.26
N SER A 67 -9.22 17.73 -8.15
CA SER A 67 -9.40 19.18 -8.16
C SER A 67 -8.20 19.89 -8.81
N ARG A 68 -8.33 21.19 -9.12
CA ARG A 68 -7.20 21.99 -9.63
C ARG A 68 -6.01 21.97 -8.69
N ILE A 69 -6.23 22.09 -7.39
CA ILE A 69 -5.17 21.99 -6.36
C ILE A 69 -4.64 20.56 -6.29
N GLY A 70 -5.50 19.55 -6.38
CA GLY A 70 -5.07 18.15 -6.49
C GLY A 70 -4.13 17.93 -7.67
N ALA A 71 -4.38 18.56 -8.82
CA ALA A 71 -3.50 18.45 -9.98
C ALA A 71 -2.09 19.02 -9.72
N LEU A 72 -1.95 20.08 -8.90
CA LEU A 72 -0.66 20.60 -8.47
C LEU A 72 0.08 19.60 -7.54
N TYR A 73 -0.64 19.00 -6.58
CA TYR A 73 -0.06 17.93 -5.75
C TYR A 73 0.35 16.73 -6.59
N ALA A 74 -0.46 16.32 -7.57
CA ALA A 74 -0.10 15.22 -8.46
C ALA A 74 1.16 15.52 -9.28
N LEU A 75 1.36 16.77 -9.69
CA LEU A 75 2.57 17.19 -10.38
C LEU A 75 3.79 17.15 -9.43
N ALA A 76 3.68 17.74 -8.25
CA ALA A 76 4.74 17.76 -7.25
C ALA A 76 5.19 16.36 -6.83
N THR A 77 4.25 15.44 -6.63
CA THR A 77 4.55 14.07 -6.20
C THR A 77 5.10 13.17 -7.31
N ARG A 78 5.12 13.61 -8.58
CA ARG A 78 5.72 12.82 -9.70
C ARG A 78 7.18 12.50 -9.47
N LEU A 79 7.94 13.41 -8.85
CA LEU A 79 9.36 13.22 -8.53
C LEU A 79 9.59 12.13 -7.47
N PHE A 80 8.56 11.78 -6.72
CA PHE A 80 8.59 10.82 -5.61
C PHE A 80 7.79 9.55 -5.92
N GLY A 81 7.73 9.14 -7.20
CA GLY A 81 6.96 7.97 -7.62
C GLY A 81 5.45 8.17 -7.54
N GLY A 82 5.00 9.42 -7.70
CA GLY A 82 3.67 9.95 -7.41
C GLY A 82 2.50 9.03 -7.76
N PRO A 83 1.79 8.51 -6.75
CA PRO A 83 0.63 7.64 -6.96
C PRO A 83 -0.61 8.39 -7.45
N LEU A 84 -0.53 9.72 -7.53
CA LEU A 84 -1.66 10.58 -7.85
C LEU A 84 -1.73 10.86 -9.35
N THR A 85 -2.93 10.77 -9.90
CA THR A 85 -3.19 11.09 -11.31
C THR A 85 -3.97 12.39 -11.44
N ARG A 86 -3.63 13.21 -12.46
CA ARG A 86 -4.39 14.42 -12.84
C ARG A 86 -5.57 14.12 -13.75
N ILE A 87 -5.78 12.86 -14.07
CA ILE A 87 -6.83 12.46 -15.00
C ILE A 87 -8.18 12.54 -14.30
N GLN A 88 -9.14 13.18 -14.97
CA GLN A 88 -10.56 13.09 -14.66
C GLN A 88 -11.18 12.20 -15.73
N ALA A 89 -11.67 11.05 -15.35
CA ALA A 89 -12.24 10.09 -16.29
C ALA A 89 -13.17 9.11 -15.57
N SER A 90 -14.18 8.63 -16.27
CA SER A 90 -15.09 7.58 -15.82
C SER A 90 -14.84 6.29 -16.59
N GLY A 91 -15.08 5.15 -15.95
CA GLY A 91 -14.99 3.84 -16.59
C GLY A 91 -13.55 3.43 -16.96
N VAL A 92 -12.53 3.93 -16.26
CA VAL A 92 -11.13 3.57 -16.53
C VAL A 92 -10.90 2.13 -16.12
N THR A 93 -10.66 1.24 -17.09
CA THR A 93 -10.28 -0.14 -16.82
C THR A 93 -9.00 -0.15 -15.98
N THR A 94 -9.05 -0.81 -14.84
CA THR A 94 -7.97 -0.83 -13.87
C THR A 94 -7.70 -2.25 -13.41
N THR A 95 -6.42 -2.63 -13.39
CA THR A 95 -5.94 -3.85 -12.77
C THR A 95 -5.27 -3.52 -11.45
N VAL A 96 -5.52 -4.31 -10.41
CA VAL A 96 -4.84 -4.20 -9.12
C VAL A 96 -4.24 -5.56 -8.79
N ARG A 97 -2.92 -5.64 -8.85
CA ARG A 97 -2.19 -6.83 -8.44
C ARG A 97 -1.72 -6.66 -7.00
N VAL A 98 -1.98 -7.66 -6.18
CA VAL A 98 -1.56 -7.73 -4.79
C VAL A 98 -0.64 -8.93 -4.63
N SER A 99 0.56 -8.72 -4.09
CA SER A 99 1.55 -9.79 -3.91
C SER A 99 2.39 -9.56 -2.65
N ASP A 100 3.01 -10.62 -2.14
CA ASP A 100 3.99 -10.54 -1.04
C ASP A 100 5.29 -9.88 -1.54
N ASP A 101 5.94 -9.04 -0.72
CA ASP A 101 7.24 -8.42 -1.03
C ASP A 101 8.44 -9.32 -0.65
N GLY A 102 8.18 -10.51 -0.08
CA GLY A 102 9.19 -11.44 0.43
C GLY A 102 9.84 -11.00 1.75
N ARG A 103 9.41 -9.87 2.32
CA ARG A 103 9.95 -9.26 3.54
C ARG A 103 8.89 -9.01 4.62
N GLY A 104 7.70 -9.60 4.45
CA GLY A 104 6.57 -9.43 5.34
C GLY A 104 5.65 -8.26 5.00
N GLY A 105 5.90 -7.55 3.91
CA GLY A 105 5.03 -6.51 3.39
C GLY A 105 4.16 -6.99 2.23
N VAL A 106 3.20 -6.17 1.84
CA VAL A 106 2.26 -6.44 0.75
C VAL A 106 2.39 -5.36 -0.31
N VAL A 107 2.71 -5.78 -1.54
CA VAL A 107 2.83 -4.91 -2.71
C VAL A 107 1.47 -4.75 -3.38
N TRP A 108 1.13 -3.51 -3.68
CA TRP A 108 -0.05 -3.12 -4.45
C TRP A 108 0.41 -2.44 -5.73
N GLU A 109 0.14 -3.09 -6.85
CA GLU A 109 0.45 -2.56 -8.17
C GLU A 109 -0.87 -2.26 -8.90
N ARG A 110 -1.08 -1.00 -9.28
CA ARG A 110 -2.29 -0.51 -9.94
C ARG A 110 -1.96 -0.09 -11.36
N GLY A 111 -2.53 -0.77 -12.35
CA GLY A 111 -2.42 -0.46 -13.76
C GLY A 111 -3.67 0.26 -14.25
N PHE A 112 -3.53 1.50 -14.70
CA PHE A 112 -4.62 2.28 -15.33
C PHE A 112 -4.51 2.16 -16.84
N HIS A 113 -5.49 1.49 -17.45
CA HIS A 113 -5.52 1.24 -18.88
C HIS A 113 -6.30 2.36 -19.59
N ARG A 114 -5.66 3.17 -20.39
CA ARG A 114 -6.36 4.13 -21.26
C ARG A 114 -6.84 3.40 -22.50
N ASN A 115 -8.12 3.64 -22.88
CA ASN A 115 -8.74 3.03 -24.05
C ASN A 115 -7.84 3.15 -25.29
N ALA A 116 -7.69 2.02 -25.97
CA ALA A 116 -6.87 1.82 -27.17
C ALA A 116 -7.28 2.65 -28.40
N MET A 117 -8.29 3.52 -28.30
CA MET A 117 -8.73 4.35 -29.43
C MET A 117 -7.70 5.38 -29.91
N LEU A 118 -6.60 5.56 -29.21
CA LEU A 118 -5.50 6.48 -29.56
C LEU A 118 -4.17 5.76 -29.88
N GLY A 119 -4.22 4.49 -30.26
CA GLY A 119 -3.07 3.81 -30.87
C GLY A 119 -1.88 3.48 -29.98
N ALA A 120 -1.91 3.75 -28.69
CA ALA A 120 -0.85 3.37 -27.76
C ALA A 120 -1.47 2.84 -26.45
N ASN A 121 -1.19 1.56 -26.12
CA ASN A 121 -1.51 0.97 -24.82
C ASN A 121 -0.64 1.61 -23.72
N HIS A 122 -0.95 2.84 -23.35
CA HIS A 122 -0.28 3.47 -22.21
C HIS A 122 -0.92 2.97 -20.91
N VAL A 123 -0.34 1.95 -20.32
CA VAL A 123 -0.64 1.53 -18.96
C VAL A 123 0.22 2.38 -18.03
N ARG A 124 -0.43 3.21 -17.20
CA ARG A 124 0.28 3.86 -16.10
C ARG A 124 0.23 2.97 -14.89
N THR A 125 1.37 2.47 -14.48
CA THR A 125 1.50 1.64 -13.27
C THR A 125 1.91 2.50 -12.08
N VAL A 126 1.24 2.27 -10.96
CA VAL A 126 1.57 2.84 -9.64
C VAL A 126 1.79 1.70 -8.68
N ARG A 127 2.98 1.66 -8.08
CA ARG A 127 3.36 0.63 -7.13
C ARG A 127 3.59 1.22 -5.75
N SER A 128 3.05 0.55 -4.74
CA SER A 128 3.27 0.88 -3.33
C SER A 128 3.34 -0.39 -2.50
N THR A 129 4.04 -0.33 -1.38
CA THR A 129 4.18 -1.45 -0.43
C THR A 129 3.63 -1.04 0.92
N LYS A 130 2.73 -1.86 1.48
CA LYS A 130 2.27 -1.76 2.87
C LYS A 130 3.11 -2.67 3.74
N GLN A 131 3.63 -2.14 4.85
CA GLN A 131 4.46 -2.90 5.79
C GLN A 131 4.41 -2.26 7.18
N LEU A 132 4.88 -2.99 8.18
CA LEU A 132 5.01 -2.48 9.54
C LEU A 132 6.40 -1.83 9.72
N ASP A 133 6.46 -0.75 10.52
CA ASP A 133 7.72 -0.23 11.03
C ASP A 133 8.19 -1.03 12.26
N ALA A 134 9.33 -0.64 12.83
CA ALA A 134 9.89 -1.30 14.01
C ALA A 134 8.98 -1.21 15.27
N ASP A 135 8.09 -0.21 15.30
CA ASP A 135 7.12 -0.01 16.38
C ASP A 135 5.78 -0.74 16.10
N GLY A 136 5.69 -1.53 15.03
CA GLY A 136 4.49 -2.25 14.63
C GLY A 136 3.39 -1.37 13.99
N ARG A 137 3.73 -0.15 13.55
CA ARG A 137 2.78 0.76 12.92
C ARG A 137 2.73 0.52 11.42
N LEU A 138 1.52 0.52 10.87
CA LEU A 138 1.32 0.35 9.43
C LEU A 138 1.72 1.61 8.67
N PHE A 139 2.44 1.43 7.59
CA PHE A 139 2.69 2.47 6.60
C PHE A 139 2.63 1.93 5.17
N GLU A 140 2.32 2.82 4.25
CA GLU A 140 2.38 2.58 2.81
C GLU A 140 3.47 3.45 2.21
N ARG A 141 4.33 2.86 1.39
CA ARG A 141 5.45 3.55 0.75
C ARG A 141 5.44 3.30 -0.75
N THR A 142 5.60 4.36 -1.53
CA THR A 142 5.83 4.29 -2.98
C THR A 142 7.30 4.03 -3.28
N ASP A 143 7.62 3.50 -4.47
CA ASP A 143 9.00 3.27 -4.90
C ASP A 143 9.84 4.55 -4.94
N GLY A 144 9.22 5.72 -5.12
CA GLY A 144 9.87 7.04 -5.07
C GLY A 144 10.09 7.62 -3.67
N GLY A 145 9.78 6.85 -2.61
CA GLY A 145 10.07 7.25 -1.24
C GLY A 145 8.99 8.08 -0.54
N LEU A 146 7.86 8.37 -1.20
CA LEU A 146 6.73 8.95 -0.49
C LEU A 146 6.12 7.87 0.43
N SER A 147 6.06 8.18 1.72
CA SER A 147 5.56 7.26 2.75
C SER A 147 4.38 7.89 3.49
N MET A 148 3.38 7.08 3.79
CA MET A 148 2.15 7.47 4.47
C MET A 148 1.91 6.53 5.65
N ALA A 149 1.92 7.07 6.88
CA ALA A 149 1.53 6.32 8.06
C ALA A 149 0.01 6.12 8.05
N LEU A 150 -0.44 4.90 8.36
CA LEU A 150 -1.84 4.50 8.23
C LEU A 150 -2.39 3.97 9.55
N ASP A 151 -3.63 4.35 9.85
CA ASP A 151 -4.53 3.57 10.69
C ASP A 151 -5.33 2.62 9.82
N VAL A 152 -5.63 1.45 10.36
CA VAL A 152 -6.53 0.49 9.74
C VAL A 152 -7.60 0.10 10.77
N PHE A 153 -8.87 0.15 10.35
CA PHE A 153 -10.00 -0.16 11.22
C PHE A 153 -11.23 -0.57 10.40
N GLU A 154 -12.18 -1.17 11.09
CA GLU A 154 -13.48 -1.49 10.51
C GLU A 154 -14.46 -0.32 10.74
N GLU A 155 -15.24 0.03 9.71
CA GLU A 155 -16.33 0.98 9.79
C GLU A 155 -17.49 0.53 8.91
N ARG A 156 -18.63 0.25 9.54
CA ARG A 156 -19.90 -0.14 8.88
C ARG A 156 -19.72 -1.30 7.88
N GLY A 157 -18.98 -2.32 8.27
CA GLY A 157 -18.71 -3.49 7.44
C GLY A 157 -17.65 -3.26 6.36
N SER A 158 -16.99 -2.12 6.33
CA SER A 158 -15.90 -1.81 5.40
C SER A 158 -14.56 -1.80 6.11
N LEU A 159 -13.51 -2.27 5.43
CA LEU A 159 -12.14 -2.10 5.89
C LEU A 159 -11.63 -0.74 5.43
N VAL A 160 -11.16 0.06 6.38
CA VAL A 160 -10.73 1.44 6.15
C VAL A 160 -9.25 1.59 6.48
N PHE A 161 -8.50 2.23 5.56
CA PHE A 161 -7.16 2.73 5.80
C PHE A 161 -7.20 4.26 5.79
N GLN A 162 -6.70 4.89 6.84
CA GLN A 162 -6.68 6.35 6.95
C GLN A 162 -5.29 6.86 7.25
N SER A 163 -4.84 7.88 6.52
CA SER A 163 -3.52 8.47 6.76
C SER A 163 -3.50 9.29 8.04
N ARG A 164 -2.42 9.10 8.82
CA ARG A 164 -2.04 9.96 9.95
C ARG A 164 -1.10 11.09 9.54
N GLY A 165 -0.30 10.86 8.50
CA GLY A 165 0.68 11.82 8.03
C GLY A 165 1.51 11.27 6.90
N PHE A 166 2.27 12.16 6.27
CA PHE A 166 3.14 11.85 5.14
C PHE A 166 4.59 12.14 5.49
N SER A 167 5.51 11.40 4.89
CA SER A 167 6.95 11.59 5.02
C SER A 167 7.62 11.32 3.68
N LEU A 168 8.74 11.98 3.42
CA LEU A 168 9.67 11.60 2.38
C LEU A 168 10.77 10.75 2.99
N VAL A 169 11.04 9.59 2.40
CA VAL A 169 12.04 8.63 2.90
C VAL A 169 13.13 8.48 1.85
N TRP A 170 14.35 8.82 2.24
CA TRP A 170 15.54 8.69 1.40
C TRP A 170 16.64 7.96 2.17
N GLY A 171 16.87 6.70 1.82
CA GLY A 171 17.74 5.84 2.61
C GLY A 171 17.26 5.70 4.06
N ARG A 172 18.07 6.18 5.02
CA ARG A 172 17.72 6.20 6.46
C ARG A 172 17.05 7.49 6.91
N LEU A 173 17.04 8.52 6.06
CA LEU A 173 16.44 9.81 6.38
C LEU A 173 14.93 9.76 6.17
N ARG A 174 14.18 10.18 7.18
CA ARG A 174 12.73 10.35 7.12
C ARG A 174 12.37 11.79 7.44
N LEU A 175 11.85 12.51 6.45
CA LEU A 175 11.44 13.91 6.58
C LEU A 175 9.91 13.97 6.64
N PRO A 176 9.30 14.41 7.74
CA PRO A 176 7.86 14.60 7.79
C PRO A 176 7.44 15.72 6.84
N VAL A 177 6.32 15.52 6.13
CA VAL A 177 5.73 16.54 5.28
C VAL A 177 4.65 17.27 6.08
N PRO A 178 4.75 18.60 6.24
CA PRO A 178 3.70 19.37 6.90
C PRO A 178 2.33 19.14 6.28
N ALA A 179 1.28 19.05 7.08
CA ALA A 179 -0.08 18.72 6.62
C ALA A 179 -0.58 19.64 5.49
N LEU A 180 -0.23 20.93 5.55
CA LEU A 180 -0.59 21.93 4.52
C LEU A 180 0.10 21.69 3.16
N LEU A 181 1.19 20.95 3.13
CA LEU A 181 1.91 20.60 1.91
C LEU A 181 1.54 19.23 1.36
N THR A 182 0.58 18.55 1.99
CA THR A 182 0.06 17.26 1.56
C THR A 182 -1.24 17.42 0.78
N PRO A 183 -1.68 16.44 0.00
CA PRO A 183 -2.98 16.49 -0.67
C PRO A 183 -4.18 16.38 0.29
N GLY A 184 -3.92 16.29 1.60
CA GLY A 184 -4.90 16.13 2.66
C GLY A 184 -4.95 14.71 3.23
N THR A 185 -5.85 14.49 4.18
CA THR A 185 -6.06 13.16 4.77
C THR A 185 -6.56 12.19 3.71
N CYS A 186 -5.77 11.14 3.48
CA CYS A 186 -6.13 10.05 2.59
C CYS A 186 -6.98 9.03 3.35
N ARG A 187 -8.11 8.66 2.77
CA ARG A 187 -8.99 7.60 3.27
C ARG A 187 -9.30 6.63 2.15
N VAL A 188 -8.97 5.38 2.36
CA VAL A 188 -9.25 4.26 1.45
C VAL A 188 -10.24 3.32 2.12
N MET A 189 -11.29 2.93 1.41
CA MET A 189 -12.29 1.98 1.91
C MET A 189 -12.44 0.82 0.94
N HIS A 190 -12.59 -0.36 1.50
CA HIS A 190 -12.96 -1.58 0.80
C HIS A 190 -14.28 -2.10 1.35
N THR A 191 -15.32 -2.02 0.54
CA THR A 191 -16.69 -2.41 0.91
C THR A 191 -17.12 -3.61 0.08
N ASP A 192 -17.58 -4.67 0.72
CA ASP A 192 -18.18 -5.80 0.03
C ASP A 192 -19.53 -5.40 -0.54
N LEU A 193 -19.81 -5.82 -1.78
CA LEU A 193 -21.10 -5.60 -2.46
C LEU A 193 -21.91 -6.88 -2.59
N GLY A 194 -21.34 -8.02 -2.14
CA GLY A 194 -21.92 -9.32 -2.41
C GLY A 194 -21.71 -9.78 -3.85
N GLY A 195 -22.13 -11.02 -4.17
CA GLY A 195 -22.07 -11.54 -5.52
C GLY A 195 -20.68 -11.59 -6.16
N GLY A 196 -19.61 -11.64 -5.35
CA GLY A 196 -18.25 -11.64 -5.87
C GLY A 196 -17.72 -10.27 -6.30
N PHE A 197 -18.33 -9.17 -5.87
CA PHE A 197 -17.90 -7.82 -6.18
C PHE A 197 -17.59 -7.02 -4.92
N PHE A 198 -16.66 -6.09 -5.05
CA PHE A 198 -16.37 -5.12 -4.00
C PHE A 198 -16.14 -3.72 -4.57
N ARG A 199 -16.42 -2.73 -3.74
CA ARG A 199 -16.13 -1.33 -4.04
C ARG A 199 -14.84 -0.91 -3.35
N PHE A 200 -13.96 -0.31 -4.14
CA PHE A 200 -12.83 0.46 -3.67
C PHE A 200 -13.17 1.95 -3.76
N THR A 201 -12.91 2.70 -2.69
CA THR A 201 -12.94 4.16 -2.75
C THR A 201 -11.67 4.72 -2.14
N LEU A 202 -11.15 5.78 -2.74
CA LEU A 202 -10.06 6.59 -2.20
C LEU A 202 -10.50 8.05 -2.25
N SER A 203 -10.39 8.74 -1.13
CA SER A 203 -10.58 10.19 -1.07
C SER A 203 -9.42 10.85 -0.34
N MET A 204 -9.03 12.03 -0.81
CA MET A 204 -8.11 12.90 -0.08
C MET A 204 -8.79 14.24 0.17
N VAL A 205 -8.83 14.64 1.45
CA VAL A 205 -9.51 15.87 1.88
C VAL A 205 -8.52 16.76 2.61
N HIS A 206 -8.24 17.89 2.00
CA HIS A 206 -7.36 18.91 2.58
C HIS A 206 -8.15 19.88 3.44
N PRO A 207 -7.64 20.31 4.62
CA PRO A 207 -8.39 21.16 5.55
C PRO A 207 -8.79 22.52 4.94
N LEU A 208 -7.98 23.08 4.04
CA LEU A 208 -8.24 24.36 3.39
C LEU A 208 -8.89 24.23 2.00
N TRP A 209 -8.55 23.20 1.23
CA TRP A 209 -8.94 23.05 -0.18
C TRP A 209 -10.06 22.05 -0.41
N GLY A 210 -10.57 21.41 0.66
CA GLY A 210 -11.59 20.38 0.55
C GLY A 210 -11.06 19.15 -0.18
N ARG A 211 -11.91 18.47 -0.95
CA ARG A 211 -11.58 17.24 -1.64
C ARG A 211 -10.61 17.50 -2.81
N THR A 212 -9.37 17.02 -2.67
CA THR A 212 -8.32 17.15 -3.69
C THR A 212 -8.32 16.00 -4.68
N PHE A 213 -8.57 14.76 -4.21
CA PHE A 213 -8.66 13.55 -5.03
C PHE A 213 -9.86 12.70 -4.62
N HIS A 214 -10.40 12.03 -5.62
CA HIS A 214 -11.42 11.00 -5.45
C HIS A 214 -11.22 9.90 -6.48
N GLN A 215 -11.28 8.66 -6.03
CA GLN A 215 -11.33 7.47 -6.89
C GLN A 215 -12.41 6.56 -6.33
N SER A 216 -13.24 6.00 -7.19
CA SER A 216 -14.23 5.01 -6.81
C SER A 216 -14.37 3.99 -7.92
N GLY A 217 -14.49 2.72 -7.60
CA GLY A 217 -14.69 1.69 -8.60
C GLY A 217 -15.14 0.37 -8.01
N VAL A 218 -15.68 -0.45 -8.89
CA VAL A 218 -16.13 -1.81 -8.59
C VAL A 218 -15.19 -2.79 -9.23
N PHE A 219 -14.78 -3.79 -8.46
CA PHE A 219 -13.85 -4.84 -8.86
C PHE A 219 -14.49 -6.21 -8.65
N ALA A 220 -14.18 -7.16 -9.54
CA ALA A 220 -14.49 -8.56 -9.33
C ALA A 220 -13.48 -9.19 -8.37
N ASP A 221 -13.98 -10.05 -7.48
CA ASP A 221 -13.17 -10.88 -6.59
C ASP A 221 -12.97 -12.26 -7.22
N PRO A 222 -11.75 -12.60 -7.70
CA PRO A 222 -11.50 -13.86 -8.39
C PRO A 222 -11.61 -15.11 -7.48
N HIS A 223 -11.69 -14.91 -6.17
CA HIS A 223 -11.82 -16.00 -5.19
C HIS A 223 -13.27 -16.31 -4.81
N THR A 224 -14.22 -15.69 -5.46
CA THR A 224 -15.64 -16.04 -5.27
C THR A 224 -16.01 -17.11 -6.27
N GLU A 225 -16.25 -18.32 -5.82
CA GLU A 225 -16.91 -19.35 -6.62
C GLU A 225 -18.32 -18.84 -6.96
N LEU A 226 -18.63 -18.76 -8.23
CA LEU A 226 -19.96 -18.41 -8.76
C LEU A 226 -20.90 -19.62 -8.61
#